data_74e7aec25df1d3febb7aff92fc25c65d
#
_entry.id   74e7aec25df1d3febb7aff92fc25c65d
#
_cell.length_a   1.000
_cell.length_b   1.000
_cell.length_c   1.000
_cell.angle_alpha   90.00
_cell.angle_beta   90.00
_cell.angle_gamma   90.00
#
_symmetry.space_group_name_H-M   'P 1'
#
loop_
_entity.id
_entity.type
_entity.pdbx_description
1 polymer ?
#
loop_
_entity_poly.entity_id
_entity_poly.type
_entity_poly.pdbx_seq_one_letter_code
_entity_poly.pdbx_strand_id
1 'polypeptide(L)'
;QRHKDETLRTLVDITEAAAWRQPSVLLFEDAHWADPTTLEVLDLLIDRVKSTPLLIVLTHRPEFQPRWSGHGHVGVLNLSKLTRTQSAAMITALAGGKALPAALLEQILTRTDGVPLFVEELTKTILESGELKDAGDHYEYAGSARSVAIPTTLRDSLMARLDRFMPVREIAQIGAAIGREFSYEMIEAVAPMPQAQLDDALARLCESGLAFRRGTPPDAIYTFKHALVQDAAYESLLK
;
A
#
# COMPACT_ATOMS: atom_id res chain seq x y z
N GLN A 1 -16.87 -27.38 -19.70
CA GLN A 1 -15.55 -27.07 -20.29
C GLN A 1 -15.69 -26.10 -21.47
N ARG A 2 -16.44 -26.44 -22.54
CA ARG A 2 -16.57 -25.62 -23.76
C ARG A 2 -17.03 -24.18 -23.49
N HIS A 3 -18.02 -23.96 -22.64
CA HIS A 3 -18.50 -22.62 -22.29
C HIS A 3 -17.42 -21.82 -21.51
N LYS A 4 -16.64 -22.47 -20.61
CA LYS A 4 -15.52 -21.84 -19.93
C LYS A 4 -14.51 -21.34 -20.96
N ASP A 5 -14.07 -22.21 -21.86
CA ASP A 5 -13.06 -21.88 -22.87
C ASP A 5 -13.52 -20.73 -23.80
N GLU A 6 -14.79 -20.70 -24.16
CA GLU A 6 -15.41 -19.61 -24.93
C GLU A 6 -15.40 -18.30 -24.16
N THR A 7 -15.75 -18.34 -22.85
CA THR A 7 -15.73 -17.15 -21.98
C THR A 7 -14.30 -16.58 -21.83
N LEU A 8 -13.30 -17.43 -21.57
CA LEU A 8 -11.91 -17.00 -21.43
C LEU A 8 -11.40 -16.35 -22.73
N ARG A 9 -11.68 -16.96 -23.88
CA ARG A 9 -11.31 -16.37 -25.18
C ARG A 9 -11.98 -15.04 -25.42
N THR A 10 -13.27 -14.91 -25.11
CA THR A 10 -14.01 -13.66 -25.26
C THR A 10 -13.41 -12.55 -24.40
N LEU A 11 -13.01 -12.84 -23.15
CA LEU A 11 -12.34 -11.86 -22.28
C LEU A 11 -11.01 -11.38 -22.87
N VAL A 12 -10.22 -12.32 -23.40
CA VAL A 12 -8.96 -12.00 -24.08
C VAL A 12 -9.20 -11.16 -25.33
N ASP A 13 -10.18 -11.53 -26.18
CA ASP A 13 -10.52 -10.80 -27.40
C ASP A 13 -11.01 -9.37 -27.12
N ILE A 14 -11.80 -9.18 -26.04
CA ILE A 14 -12.24 -7.84 -25.60
C ILE A 14 -11.04 -7.00 -25.15
N THR A 15 -10.14 -7.57 -24.36
CA THR A 15 -8.94 -6.88 -23.87
C THR A 15 -8.03 -6.48 -25.04
N GLU A 16 -7.82 -7.39 -25.98
CA GLU A 16 -7.04 -7.14 -27.19
C GLU A 16 -7.68 -6.06 -28.07
N ALA A 17 -8.98 -6.14 -28.31
CA ALA A 17 -9.72 -5.13 -29.07
C ALA A 17 -9.67 -3.73 -28.42
N ALA A 18 -9.72 -3.66 -27.10
CA ALA A 18 -9.56 -2.41 -26.37
C ALA A 18 -8.14 -1.83 -26.56
N ALA A 19 -7.11 -2.66 -26.47
CA ALA A 19 -5.72 -2.25 -26.64
C ALA A 19 -5.43 -1.76 -28.08
N TRP A 20 -6.07 -2.36 -29.09
CA TRP A 20 -5.96 -1.90 -30.49
C TRP A 20 -6.64 -0.55 -30.74
N ARG A 21 -7.67 -0.22 -29.94
CA ARG A 21 -8.29 1.12 -30.00
C ARG A 21 -7.42 2.19 -29.38
N GLN A 22 -6.75 1.83 -28.28
CA GLN A 22 -5.85 2.72 -27.54
C GLN A 22 -4.80 1.87 -26.83
N PRO A 23 -3.48 2.13 -27.04
CA PRO A 23 -2.41 1.46 -26.30
C PRO A 23 -2.70 1.44 -24.81
N SER A 24 -2.63 0.28 -24.18
CA SER A 24 -3.13 0.04 -22.82
C SER A 24 -2.07 -0.59 -21.94
N VAL A 25 -2.21 -0.37 -20.64
CA VAL A 25 -1.43 -1.06 -19.59
C VAL A 25 -2.40 -1.86 -18.73
N LEU A 26 -2.16 -3.16 -18.62
CA LEU A 26 -2.84 -4.04 -17.67
C LEU A 26 -1.93 -4.27 -16.48
N LEU A 27 -2.32 -3.75 -15.32
CA LEU A 27 -1.65 -4.01 -14.05
C LEU A 27 -2.43 -5.09 -13.30
N PHE A 28 -1.77 -6.21 -12.99
CA PHE A 28 -2.33 -7.30 -12.21
C PHE A 28 -1.47 -7.52 -10.97
N GLU A 29 -1.99 -7.10 -9.82
CA GLU A 29 -1.27 -7.20 -8.56
C GLU A 29 -1.52 -8.55 -7.88
N ASP A 30 -0.50 -9.02 -7.15
CA ASP A 30 -0.57 -10.22 -6.31
C ASP A 30 -1.02 -11.49 -7.03
N ALA A 31 -0.46 -11.75 -8.22
CA ALA A 31 -0.79 -12.91 -9.06
C ALA A 31 -0.66 -14.27 -8.35
N HIS A 32 0.07 -14.32 -7.24
CA HIS A 32 0.19 -15.52 -6.40
C HIS A 32 -1.11 -15.89 -5.65
N TRP A 33 -2.09 -14.99 -5.59
CA TRP A 33 -3.44 -15.24 -5.04
C TRP A 33 -4.50 -15.49 -6.10
N ALA A 34 -4.11 -15.41 -7.38
CA ALA A 34 -5.05 -15.65 -8.47
C ALA A 34 -5.54 -17.11 -8.49
N ASP A 35 -6.83 -17.27 -8.71
CA ASP A 35 -7.41 -18.58 -8.92
C ASP A 35 -6.96 -19.21 -10.26
N PRO A 36 -7.08 -20.54 -10.43
CA PRO A 36 -6.61 -21.21 -11.62
C PRO A 36 -7.24 -20.68 -12.93
N THR A 37 -8.47 -20.20 -12.89
CA THR A 37 -9.17 -19.69 -14.09
C THR A 37 -8.63 -18.33 -14.50
N THR A 38 -8.34 -17.47 -13.52
CA THR A 38 -7.67 -16.18 -13.74
C THR A 38 -6.27 -16.39 -14.32
N LEU A 39 -5.51 -17.38 -13.82
CA LEU A 39 -4.20 -17.71 -14.38
C LEU A 39 -4.30 -18.21 -15.84
N GLU A 40 -5.34 -18.96 -16.20
CA GLU A 40 -5.58 -19.37 -17.59
C GLU A 40 -5.84 -18.18 -18.52
N VAL A 41 -6.58 -17.13 -18.05
CA VAL A 41 -6.77 -15.89 -18.83
C VAL A 41 -5.43 -15.17 -19.01
N LEU A 42 -4.62 -15.07 -17.94
CA LEU A 42 -3.30 -14.44 -18.02
C LEU A 42 -2.37 -15.18 -18.97
N ASP A 43 -2.36 -16.52 -18.96
CA ASP A 43 -1.61 -17.35 -19.91
C ASP A 43 -1.98 -16.98 -21.36
N LEU A 44 -3.29 -16.93 -21.66
CA LEU A 44 -3.79 -16.58 -23.00
C LEU A 44 -3.45 -15.13 -23.39
N LEU A 45 -3.55 -14.19 -22.47
CA LEU A 45 -3.21 -12.78 -22.73
C LEU A 45 -1.71 -12.61 -23.00
N ILE A 46 -0.86 -13.26 -22.20
CA ILE A 46 0.59 -13.18 -22.34
C ILE A 46 1.05 -13.77 -23.68
N ASP A 47 0.42 -14.84 -24.14
CA ASP A 47 0.72 -15.40 -25.46
C ASP A 47 0.38 -14.43 -26.61
N ARG A 48 -0.71 -13.67 -26.48
CA ARG A 48 -1.19 -12.75 -27.52
C ARG A 48 -0.55 -11.37 -27.49
N VAL A 49 0.02 -10.95 -26.35
CA VAL A 49 0.57 -9.59 -26.17
C VAL A 49 1.71 -9.26 -27.13
N LYS A 50 2.39 -10.26 -27.70
CA LYS A 50 3.48 -10.09 -28.67
C LYS A 50 3.14 -9.21 -29.85
N SER A 51 1.88 -9.20 -30.28
CA SER A 51 1.38 -8.48 -31.45
C SER A 51 0.35 -7.41 -31.11
N THR A 52 0.09 -7.18 -29.83
CA THR A 52 -0.95 -6.28 -29.35
C THR A 52 -0.31 -5.06 -28.66
N PRO A 53 -0.80 -3.82 -28.83
CA PRO A 53 -0.29 -2.64 -28.14
C PRO A 53 -0.72 -2.63 -26.66
N LEU A 54 -0.38 -3.69 -25.93
CA LEU A 54 -0.69 -3.94 -24.53
C LEU A 54 0.58 -4.25 -23.75
N LEU A 55 0.84 -3.48 -22.69
CA LEU A 55 1.83 -3.80 -21.69
C LEU A 55 1.14 -4.49 -20.51
N ILE A 56 1.59 -5.69 -20.15
CA ILE A 56 1.10 -6.41 -18.97
C ILE A 56 2.18 -6.31 -17.89
N VAL A 57 1.82 -5.79 -16.72
CA VAL A 57 2.67 -5.73 -15.54
C VAL A 57 2.04 -6.59 -14.46
N LEU A 58 2.77 -7.60 -14.00
CA LEU A 58 2.31 -8.54 -12.98
C LEU A 58 3.21 -8.42 -11.75
N THR A 59 2.62 -8.34 -10.56
CA THR A 59 3.36 -8.47 -9.31
C THR A 59 3.08 -9.81 -8.66
N HIS A 60 4.10 -10.41 -8.07
CA HIS A 60 3.96 -11.67 -7.33
C HIS A 60 5.06 -11.83 -6.29
N ARG A 61 4.85 -12.73 -5.34
CA ARG A 61 5.89 -13.14 -4.38
C ARG A 61 6.89 -14.11 -5.00
N PRO A 62 8.12 -14.20 -4.45
CA PRO A 62 9.16 -15.09 -4.98
C PRO A 62 8.78 -16.57 -5.02
N GLU A 63 7.87 -17.01 -4.14
CA GLU A 63 7.41 -18.41 -4.07
C GLU A 63 6.51 -18.78 -5.25
N PHE A 64 5.88 -17.80 -5.88
CA PHE A 64 5.07 -18.02 -7.07
C PHE A 64 5.97 -18.22 -8.28
N GLN A 65 5.77 -19.33 -8.97
CA GLN A 65 6.50 -19.66 -10.20
C GLN A 65 5.59 -19.49 -11.41
N PRO A 66 5.64 -18.34 -12.08
CA PRO A 66 4.82 -18.08 -13.26
C PRO A 66 5.26 -19.00 -14.43
N ARG A 67 4.28 -19.59 -15.12
CA ARG A 67 4.52 -20.51 -16.24
C ARG A 67 5.16 -19.84 -17.45
N TRP A 68 5.03 -18.52 -17.56
CA TRP A 68 5.49 -17.70 -18.69
C TRP A 68 6.91 -17.14 -18.53
N SER A 69 7.61 -17.43 -17.45
CA SER A 69 8.96 -16.88 -17.18
C SER A 69 10.01 -17.19 -18.27
N GLY A 70 9.77 -18.23 -19.09
CA GLY A 70 10.63 -18.60 -20.20
C GLY A 70 10.26 -17.98 -21.56
N HIS A 71 9.21 -17.16 -21.63
CA HIS A 71 8.80 -16.52 -22.89
C HIS A 71 9.75 -15.37 -23.24
N GLY A 72 10.25 -15.31 -24.47
CA GLY A 72 11.24 -14.31 -24.89
C GLY A 72 10.78 -12.85 -24.87
N HIS A 73 9.47 -12.59 -24.71
CA HIS A 73 8.88 -11.27 -24.58
C HIS A 73 8.51 -10.92 -23.12
N VAL A 74 8.78 -11.82 -22.18
CA VAL A 74 8.52 -11.61 -20.74
C VAL A 74 9.84 -11.24 -20.05
N GLY A 75 9.88 -10.06 -19.48
CA GLY A 75 10.99 -9.61 -18.63
C GLY A 75 10.66 -9.85 -17.15
N VAL A 76 11.62 -10.34 -16.39
CA VAL A 76 11.48 -10.52 -14.94
C VAL A 76 12.30 -9.46 -14.22
N LEU A 77 11.65 -8.66 -13.37
CA LEU A 77 12.28 -7.67 -12.52
C LEU A 77 12.21 -8.12 -11.06
N ASN A 78 13.35 -8.47 -10.49
CA ASN A 78 13.43 -8.83 -9.07
C ASN A 78 13.67 -7.58 -8.22
N LEU A 79 12.73 -7.27 -7.32
CA LEU A 79 12.86 -6.21 -6.35
C LEU A 79 13.51 -6.75 -5.08
N SER A 80 14.65 -6.18 -4.71
CA SER A 80 15.35 -6.49 -3.46
C SER A 80 15.04 -5.47 -2.38
N LYS A 81 15.36 -5.79 -1.14
CA LYS A 81 15.38 -4.81 -0.04
C LYS A 81 16.30 -3.64 -0.38
N LEU A 82 16.00 -2.48 0.15
CA LEU A 82 16.86 -1.31 0.04
C LEU A 82 18.20 -1.57 0.75
N THR A 83 19.27 -1.09 0.15
CA THR A 83 20.57 -1.01 0.85
C THR A 83 20.51 0.03 1.97
N ARG A 84 21.46 -0.02 2.90
CA ARG A 84 21.55 1.01 3.97
C ARG A 84 21.60 2.42 3.43
N THR A 85 22.35 2.66 2.35
CA THR A 85 22.44 3.98 1.70
C THR A 85 21.11 4.42 1.11
N GLN A 86 20.40 3.52 0.44
CA GLN A 86 19.07 3.80 -0.13
C GLN A 86 18.04 4.06 0.97
N SER A 87 18.06 3.27 2.05
CA SER A 87 17.18 3.48 3.21
C SER A 87 17.46 4.83 3.88
N ALA A 88 18.73 5.19 4.07
CA ALA A 88 19.10 6.49 4.63
C ALA A 88 18.65 7.65 3.74
N ALA A 89 18.82 7.54 2.43
CA ALA A 89 18.33 8.54 1.48
C ALA A 89 16.80 8.68 1.52
N MET A 90 16.08 7.57 1.63
CA MET A 90 14.62 7.56 1.78
C MET A 90 14.19 8.23 3.09
N ILE A 91 14.84 7.92 4.20
CA ILE A 91 14.58 8.56 5.51
C ILE A 91 14.78 10.07 5.42
N THR A 92 15.89 10.51 4.83
CA THR A 92 16.19 11.94 4.63
C THR A 92 15.12 12.63 3.77
N ALA A 93 14.68 11.99 2.69
CA ALA A 93 13.61 12.52 1.84
C ALA A 93 12.28 12.67 2.60
N LEU A 94 11.91 11.66 3.40
CA LEU A 94 10.71 11.68 4.25
C LEU A 94 10.79 12.75 5.35
N ALA A 95 11.99 13.04 5.84
CA ALA A 95 12.28 14.11 6.80
C ALA A 95 12.36 15.51 6.16
N GLY A 96 11.93 15.68 4.90
CA GLY A 96 11.98 16.95 4.20
C GLY A 96 13.39 17.43 3.86
N GLY A 97 14.33 16.53 3.66
CA GLY A 97 15.75 16.82 3.40
C GLY A 97 16.59 17.04 4.65
N LYS A 98 15.98 16.93 5.84
CA LYS A 98 16.64 17.21 7.13
C LYS A 98 17.30 15.96 7.71
N ALA A 99 18.41 16.15 8.40
CA ALA A 99 19.09 15.06 9.07
C ALA A 99 18.37 14.66 10.38
N LEU A 100 18.28 13.37 10.62
CA LEU A 100 17.88 12.83 11.94
C LEU A 100 19.10 12.66 12.85
N PRO A 101 18.92 12.63 14.18
CA PRO A 101 19.98 12.24 15.10
C PRO A 101 20.61 10.90 14.68
N ALA A 102 21.95 10.84 14.63
CA ALA A 102 22.67 9.68 14.09
C ALA A 102 22.28 8.35 14.76
N ALA A 103 22.11 8.36 16.09
CA ALA A 103 21.69 7.18 16.82
C ALA A 103 20.28 6.70 16.44
N LEU A 104 19.37 7.64 16.14
CA LEU A 104 18.01 7.34 15.69
C LEU A 104 18.00 6.77 14.27
N LEU A 105 18.76 7.39 13.37
CA LEU A 105 18.94 6.89 12.00
C LEU A 105 19.42 5.44 12.00
N GLU A 106 20.46 5.13 12.80
CA GLU A 106 20.99 3.78 12.94
C GLU A 106 19.95 2.77 13.47
N GLN A 107 19.13 3.20 14.42
CA GLN A 107 18.05 2.34 14.94
C GLN A 107 16.98 2.06 13.90
N ILE A 108 16.56 3.08 13.11
CA ILE A 108 15.59 2.89 12.02
C ILE A 108 16.17 1.93 10.98
N LEU A 109 17.41 2.15 10.52
CA LEU A 109 18.06 1.32 9.52
C LEU A 109 18.16 -0.15 9.97
N THR A 110 18.52 -0.38 11.22
CA THR A 110 18.66 -1.73 11.79
C THR A 110 17.32 -2.45 11.90
N ARG A 111 16.26 -1.74 12.35
CA ARG A 111 14.94 -2.36 12.57
C ARG A 111 14.19 -2.64 11.29
N THR A 112 14.32 -1.76 10.31
CA THR A 112 13.57 -1.88 9.05
C THR A 112 14.19 -2.88 8.08
N ASP A 113 15.47 -3.20 8.26
CA ASP A 113 16.23 -4.16 7.45
C ASP A 113 16.01 -3.95 5.93
N GLY A 114 15.91 -2.67 5.53
CA GLY A 114 15.74 -2.28 4.14
C GLY A 114 14.37 -2.59 3.51
N VAL A 115 13.35 -2.97 4.29
CA VAL A 115 11.98 -3.12 3.81
C VAL A 115 11.36 -1.74 3.58
N PRO A 116 11.09 -1.31 2.30
CA PRO A 116 10.73 0.08 1.99
C PRO A 116 9.54 0.60 2.78
N LEU A 117 8.47 -0.18 2.84
CA LEU A 117 7.27 0.19 3.57
C LEU A 117 7.56 0.39 5.07
N PHE A 118 8.39 -0.46 5.66
CA PHE A 118 8.74 -0.33 7.08
C PHE A 118 9.64 0.89 7.32
N VAL A 119 10.57 1.20 6.40
CA VAL A 119 11.36 2.45 6.43
C VAL A 119 10.43 3.66 6.40
N GLU A 120 9.45 3.68 5.48
CA GLU A 120 8.48 4.77 5.36
C GLU A 120 7.65 4.95 6.63
N GLU A 121 6.98 3.88 7.05
CA GLU A 121 6.01 3.97 8.15
C GLU A 121 6.69 4.23 9.51
N LEU A 122 7.84 3.61 9.76
CA LEU A 122 8.59 3.85 11.00
C LEU A 122 9.13 5.29 11.05
N THR A 123 9.66 5.79 9.94
CA THR A 123 10.15 7.17 9.86
C THR A 123 9.02 8.17 10.12
N LYS A 124 7.86 7.99 9.46
CA LYS A 124 6.68 8.84 9.69
C LYS A 124 6.20 8.77 11.13
N THR A 125 6.11 7.58 11.70
CA THR A 125 5.71 7.38 13.11
C THR A 125 6.58 8.20 14.06
N ILE A 126 7.88 8.20 13.82
CA ILE A 126 8.86 8.93 14.64
C ILE A 126 8.73 10.45 14.42
N LEU A 127 8.66 10.91 13.19
CA LEU A 127 8.50 12.35 12.88
C LEU A 127 7.20 12.92 13.47
N GLU A 128 6.15 12.15 13.45
CA GLU A 128 4.84 12.53 13.98
C GLU A 128 4.72 12.34 15.51
N SER A 129 5.70 11.72 16.20
CA SER A 129 5.62 11.42 17.64
C SER A 129 5.62 12.65 18.53
N GLY A 130 6.13 13.78 18.03
CA GLY A 130 6.39 14.97 18.84
C GLY A 130 7.66 14.87 19.71
N GLU A 131 8.38 13.75 19.62
CA GLU A 131 9.63 13.53 20.36
C GLU A 131 10.85 14.15 19.66
N LEU A 132 10.65 14.66 18.45
CA LEU A 132 11.63 15.40 17.66
C LEU A 132 11.21 16.85 17.50
N LYS A 133 12.18 17.75 17.62
CA LYS A 133 12.05 19.18 17.35
C LYS A 133 12.77 19.52 16.05
N ASP A 134 12.12 20.28 15.21
CA ASP A 134 12.69 20.82 13.98
C ASP A 134 13.66 21.98 14.33
N ALA A 135 14.94 21.80 14.04
CA ALA A 135 16.00 22.78 14.26
C ALA A 135 16.40 23.54 12.96
N GLY A 136 15.59 23.38 11.88
CA GLY A 136 15.79 24.05 10.59
C GLY A 136 16.39 23.12 9.54
N ASP A 137 17.64 22.78 9.63
CA ASP A 137 18.35 21.87 8.71
C ASP A 137 18.44 20.42 9.23
N HIS A 138 18.10 20.20 10.49
CA HIS A 138 18.10 18.88 11.13
C HIS A 138 17.01 18.77 12.21
N TYR A 139 16.80 17.55 12.69
CA TYR A 139 15.95 17.26 13.84
C TYR A 139 16.80 16.98 15.08
N GLU A 140 16.33 17.47 16.22
CA GLU A 140 16.88 17.22 17.54
C GLU A 140 15.85 16.52 18.43
N TYR A 141 16.29 15.82 19.47
CA TYR A 141 15.38 15.27 20.48
C TYR A 141 14.66 16.39 21.23
N ALA A 142 13.35 16.29 21.40
CA ALA A 142 12.57 17.22 22.21
C ALA A 142 12.84 16.98 23.70
N GLY A 143 13.45 17.95 24.37
CA GLY A 143 13.74 17.86 25.79
C GLY A 143 14.97 17.01 26.17
N SER A 144 14.94 16.42 27.37
CA SER A 144 16.05 15.61 27.93
C SER A 144 16.02 14.15 27.47
N ALA A 145 15.01 13.75 26.73
CA ALA A 145 14.89 12.40 26.19
C ALA A 145 15.99 12.12 25.16
N ARG A 146 16.81 11.09 25.43
CA ARG A 146 17.86 10.64 24.50
C ARG A 146 17.43 9.44 23.67
N SER A 147 16.18 9.04 23.76
CA SER A 147 15.62 7.90 23.03
C SER A 147 14.14 8.11 22.71
N VAL A 148 13.77 7.76 21.51
CA VAL A 148 12.40 7.70 21.03
C VAL A 148 11.89 6.28 21.23
N ALA A 149 10.64 6.10 21.64
CA ALA A 149 10.01 4.78 21.69
C ALA A 149 9.78 4.30 20.25
N ILE A 150 10.63 3.37 19.78
CA ILE A 150 10.60 2.90 18.41
C ILE A 150 9.82 1.59 18.33
N PRO A 151 8.72 1.52 17.54
CA PRO A 151 8.00 0.28 17.27
C PRO A 151 8.92 -0.82 16.75
N THR A 152 8.68 -2.05 17.17
CA THR A 152 9.53 -3.19 16.82
C THR A 152 9.15 -3.86 15.52
N THR A 153 7.89 -3.71 15.12
CA THR A 153 7.35 -4.30 13.88
C THR A 153 6.68 -3.23 13.02
N LEU A 154 6.55 -3.52 11.73
CA LEU A 154 5.76 -2.68 10.81
C LEU A 154 4.32 -2.53 11.31
N ARG A 155 3.73 -3.61 11.81
CA ARG A 155 2.38 -3.61 12.36
C ARG A 155 2.26 -2.66 13.55
N ASP A 156 3.20 -2.72 14.50
CA ASP A 156 3.20 -1.82 15.67
C ASP A 156 3.33 -0.36 15.24
N SER A 157 4.12 -0.10 14.19
CA SER A 157 4.25 1.24 13.60
C SER A 157 2.93 1.74 13.01
N LEU A 158 2.23 0.91 12.23
CA LEU A 158 0.92 1.23 11.66
C LEU A 158 -0.13 1.44 12.76
N MET A 159 -0.15 0.58 13.77
CA MET A 159 -1.05 0.71 14.90
C MET A 159 -0.79 1.98 15.71
N ALA A 160 0.45 2.31 15.99
CA ALA A 160 0.81 3.55 16.68
C ALA A 160 0.33 4.81 15.94
N ARG A 161 0.25 4.78 14.62
CA ARG A 161 -0.30 5.88 13.82
C ARG A 161 -1.83 5.91 13.86
N LEU A 162 -2.49 4.77 13.78
CA LEU A 162 -3.95 4.68 13.91
C LEU A 162 -4.42 5.10 15.33
N ASP A 163 -3.67 4.73 16.37
CA ASP A 163 -4.03 4.98 17.77
C ASP A 163 -3.93 6.45 18.19
N ARG A 164 -3.24 7.29 17.43
CA ARG A 164 -3.11 8.73 17.76
C ARG A 164 -4.42 9.49 17.73
N PHE A 165 -5.37 9.02 16.93
CA PHE A 165 -6.66 9.68 16.78
C PHE A 165 -7.77 8.63 16.87
N MET A 166 -8.41 8.51 18.03
CA MET A 166 -9.46 7.51 18.26
C MET A 166 -10.55 7.45 17.17
N PRO A 167 -11.09 8.59 16.68
CA PRO A 167 -12.06 8.55 15.58
C PRO A 167 -11.50 7.95 14.29
N VAL A 168 -10.22 8.20 13.98
CA VAL A 168 -9.55 7.65 12.78
C VAL A 168 -9.38 6.15 12.89
N ARG A 169 -8.99 5.66 14.08
CA ARG A 169 -8.86 4.22 14.33
C ARG A 169 -10.17 3.49 14.12
N GLU A 170 -11.27 3.99 14.71
CA GLU A 170 -12.60 3.38 14.59
C GLU A 170 -13.06 3.32 13.13
N ILE A 171 -12.88 4.41 12.38
CA ILE A 171 -13.23 4.47 10.96
C ILE A 171 -12.33 3.53 10.14
N ALA A 172 -11.03 3.46 10.43
CA ALA A 172 -10.14 2.52 9.76
C ALA A 172 -10.54 1.06 10.05
N GLN A 173 -10.96 0.74 11.27
CA GLN A 173 -11.45 -0.59 11.65
C GLN A 173 -12.73 -0.96 10.89
N ILE A 174 -13.70 -0.06 10.82
CA ILE A 174 -14.95 -0.28 10.07
C ILE A 174 -14.64 -0.44 8.59
N GLY A 175 -13.84 0.46 8.01
CA GLY A 175 -13.40 0.38 6.61
C GLY A 175 -12.68 -0.93 6.30
N ALA A 176 -11.80 -1.39 7.21
CA ALA A 176 -11.08 -2.66 7.05
C ALA A 176 -12.00 -3.88 7.08
N ALA A 177 -13.08 -3.83 7.87
CA ALA A 177 -14.10 -4.87 7.88
C ALA A 177 -14.95 -4.91 6.61
N ILE A 178 -15.19 -3.75 5.97
CA ILE A 178 -15.87 -3.67 4.68
C ILE A 178 -14.96 -4.25 3.58
N GLY A 179 -13.69 -3.85 3.52
CA GLY A 179 -12.74 -4.33 2.54
C GLY A 179 -11.53 -3.41 2.33
N ARG A 180 -10.71 -3.74 1.33
CA ARG A 180 -9.58 -2.89 0.94
C ARG A 180 -10.04 -1.55 0.34
N GLU A 181 -11.19 -1.56 -0.29
CA GLU A 181 -11.87 -0.40 -0.86
C GLU A 181 -13.29 -0.32 -0.29
N PHE A 182 -13.72 0.88 0.10
CA PHE A 182 -15.05 1.13 0.66
C PHE A 182 -15.58 2.48 0.22
N SER A 183 -16.90 2.57 -0.01
CA SER A 183 -17.56 3.83 -0.37
C SER A 183 -17.90 4.67 0.86
N TYR A 184 -18.02 5.99 0.63
CA TYR A 184 -18.51 6.92 1.66
C TYR A 184 -19.88 6.49 2.16
N GLU A 185 -20.80 6.15 1.25
CA GLU A 185 -22.16 5.71 1.58
C GLU A 185 -22.17 4.51 2.53
N MET A 186 -21.33 3.49 2.26
CA MET A 186 -21.26 2.30 3.11
C MET A 186 -20.75 2.62 4.51
N ILE A 187 -19.71 3.43 4.62
CA ILE A 187 -19.13 3.73 5.92
C ILE A 187 -20.03 4.67 6.72
N GLU A 188 -20.71 5.64 6.08
CA GLU A 188 -21.70 6.52 6.69
C GLU A 188 -22.88 5.71 7.27
N ALA A 189 -23.33 4.69 6.56
CA ALA A 189 -24.47 3.86 7.00
C ALA A 189 -24.16 3.03 8.26
N VAL A 190 -22.88 2.71 8.54
CA VAL A 190 -22.49 1.84 9.65
C VAL A 190 -21.68 2.53 10.74
N ALA A 191 -21.14 3.71 10.49
CA ALA A 191 -20.34 4.45 11.47
C ALA A 191 -21.21 4.97 12.62
N PRO A 192 -20.87 4.69 13.88
CA PRO A 192 -21.67 5.10 15.05
C PRO A 192 -21.32 6.54 15.48
N MET A 193 -21.15 7.47 14.52
CA MET A 193 -20.76 8.84 14.80
C MET A 193 -21.46 9.84 13.89
N PRO A 194 -21.59 11.13 14.31
CA PRO A 194 -22.13 12.19 13.48
C PRO A 194 -21.31 12.40 12.20
N GLN A 195 -21.97 12.77 11.11
CA GLN A 195 -21.36 13.00 9.78
C GLN A 195 -20.12 13.91 9.84
N ALA A 196 -20.17 15.01 10.57
CA ALA A 196 -19.03 15.93 10.68
C ALA A 196 -17.78 15.27 11.30
N GLN A 197 -17.96 14.32 12.24
CA GLN A 197 -16.86 13.55 12.82
C GLN A 197 -16.34 12.50 11.84
N LEU A 198 -17.23 11.86 11.08
CA LEU A 198 -16.88 10.92 10.02
C LEU A 198 -16.03 11.61 8.96
N ASP A 199 -16.45 12.78 8.48
CA ASP A 199 -15.73 13.55 7.47
C ASP A 199 -14.33 13.96 7.95
N ASP A 200 -14.19 14.44 9.19
CA ASP A 200 -12.89 14.76 9.80
C ASP A 200 -12.01 13.52 9.93
N ALA A 201 -12.56 12.40 10.40
CA ALA A 201 -11.81 11.15 10.55
C ALA A 201 -11.32 10.59 9.21
N LEU A 202 -12.16 10.61 8.17
CA LEU A 202 -11.81 10.20 6.82
C LEU A 202 -10.76 11.14 6.19
N ALA A 203 -10.88 12.45 6.41
CA ALA A 203 -9.87 13.41 5.95
C ALA A 203 -8.52 13.12 6.60
N ARG A 204 -8.46 12.95 7.91
CA ARG A 204 -7.23 12.61 8.65
C ARG A 204 -6.65 11.26 8.26
N LEU A 205 -7.49 10.25 7.98
CA LEU A 205 -7.04 8.96 7.48
C LEU A 205 -6.30 9.11 6.14
N CYS A 206 -6.78 10.00 5.27
CA CYS A 206 -6.13 10.31 4.00
C CYS A 206 -4.87 11.18 4.18
N GLU A 207 -4.92 12.22 5.02
CA GLU A 207 -3.78 13.12 5.31
C GLU A 207 -2.61 12.37 5.94
N SER A 208 -2.90 11.40 6.80
CA SER A 208 -1.88 10.51 7.36
C SER A 208 -1.26 9.55 6.33
N GLY A 209 -1.79 9.51 5.10
CA GLY A 209 -1.32 8.63 4.03
C GLY A 209 -1.60 7.15 4.29
N LEU A 210 -2.60 6.82 5.12
CA LEU A 210 -3.03 5.43 5.36
C LEU A 210 -4.11 4.99 4.36
N ALA A 211 -4.85 5.94 3.78
CA ALA A 211 -5.80 5.68 2.70
C ALA A 211 -5.72 6.75 1.61
N PHE A 212 -6.25 6.43 0.44
CA PHE A 212 -6.48 7.35 -0.66
C PHE A 212 -7.97 7.57 -0.85
N ARG A 213 -8.35 8.76 -1.27
CA ARG A 213 -9.72 9.10 -1.65
C ARG A 213 -9.80 9.36 -3.15
N ARG A 214 -10.78 8.78 -3.81
CA ARG A 214 -11.17 9.08 -5.18
C ARG A 214 -12.60 9.65 -5.18
N GLY A 215 -12.81 10.78 -5.82
CA GLY A 215 -14.10 11.48 -5.82
C GLY A 215 -14.33 12.33 -4.59
N THR A 216 -15.58 12.80 -4.44
CA THR A 216 -16.03 13.63 -3.32
C THR A 216 -17.29 13.03 -2.70
N PRO A 217 -17.48 13.14 -1.37
CA PRO A 217 -18.73 12.70 -0.75
C PRO A 217 -19.97 13.34 -1.44
N PRO A 218 -21.07 12.59 -1.60
CA PRO A 218 -21.29 11.22 -1.14
C PRO A 218 -20.70 10.12 -2.02
N ASP A 219 -20.25 10.41 -3.25
CA ASP A 219 -19.77 9.43 -4.24
C ASP A 219 -18.28 9.09 -4.06
N ALA A 220 -17.68 9.43 -2.92
CA ALA A 220 -16.27 9.16 -2.65
C ALA A 220 -16.01 7.68 -2.38
N ILE A 221 -14.88 7.20 -2.90
CA ILE A 221 -14.34 5.86 -2.63
C ILE A 221 -13.00 6.02 -1.92
N TYR A 222 -12.82 5.27 -0.86
CA TYR A 222 -11.60 5.20 -0.07
C TYR A 222 -10.92 3.86 -0.26
N THR A 223 -9.61 3.87 -0.44
CA THR A 223 -8.80 2.66 -0.63
C THR A 223 -7.63 2.70 0.33
N PHE A 224 -7.43 1.66 1.14
CA PHE A 224 -6.23 1.57 1.97
C PHE A 224 -4.96 1.56 1.12
N LYS A 225 -3.98 2.40 1.49
CA LYS A 225 -2.73 2.56 0.74
C LYS A 225 -2.00 1.23 0.56
N HIS A 226 -2.00 0.40 1.60
CA HIS A 226 -1.38 -0.93 1.61
C HIS A 226 -2.31 -1.93 2.26
N ALA A 227 -2.30 -3.19 1.78
CA ALA A 227 -3.05 -4.29 2.41
C ALA A 227 -2.71 -4.44 3.90
N LEU A 228 -1.45 -4.25 4.27
CA LEU A 228 -1.00 -4.32 5.67
C LEU A 228 -1.63 -3.26 6.58
N VAL A 229 -2.06 -2.10 6.05
CA VAL A 229 -2.81 -1.10 6.83
C VAL A 229 -4.20 -1.64 7.13
N GLN A 230 -4.87 -2.21 6.13
CA GLN A 230 -6.16 -2.88 6.31
C GLN A 230 -6.06 -4.02 7.30
N ASP A 231 -5.08 -4.92 7.13
CA ASP A 231 -4.87 -6.07 8.02
C ASP A 231 -4.64 -5.63 9.47
N ALA A 232 -3.78 -4.63 9.69
CA ALA A 232 -3.52 -4.09 11.02
C ALA A 232 -4.78 -3.50 11.67
N ALA A 233 -5.57 -2.71 10.90
CA ALA A 233 -6.82 -2.15 11.39
C ALA A 233 -7.85 -3.23 11.71
N TYR A 234 -8.04 -4.22 10.82
CA TYR A 234 -8.97 -5.33 10.99
C TYR A 234 -8.64 -6.19 12.22
N GLU A 235 -7.40 -6.61 12.35
CA GLU A 235 -6.96 -7.45 13.48
C GLU A 235 -7.02 -6.70 14.82
N SER A 236 -7.02 -5.36 14.79
CA SER A 236 -7.19 -4.56 16.01
C SER A 236 -8.64 -4.54 16.55
N LEU A 237 -9.63 -4.98 15.74
CA LEU A 237 -11.01 -5.20 16.19
C LEU A 237 -11.14 -6.38 17.14
N LEU A 238 -10.22 -7.36 17.04
CA LEU A 238 -10.32 -8.63 17.75
C LEU A 238 -9.65 -8.59 19.15
N LYS A 239 -9.21 -7.43 19.58
CA LYS A 239 -8.58 -7.19 20.89
C LYS A 239 -9.41 -6.25 21.73
#